data_738af4d9ded5cb1e796f7fbdb3846938
#
_entry.id   738af4d9ded5cb1e796f7fbdb3846938
#
_cell.length_a   1.000
_cell.length_b   1.000
_cell.length_c   1.000
_cell.angle_alpha   90.00
_cell.angle_beta   90.00
_cell.angle_gamma   90.00
#
_symmetry.space_group_name_H-M   'P 1'
#
loop_
_entity.id
_entity.type
_entity.pdbx_description
1 polymer ?
#
loop_
_entity_poly.entity_id
_entity_poly.type
_entity_poly.pdbx_seq_one_letter_code
_entity_poly.pdbx_strand_id
1 'polypeptide(L)'
;SCMQVLLIKRKAHPEIDKWALPGGFINIKESAYEAACRELKEETGLTDIYLEQLYTMSQPDRDPRMRIIDIAYIALLPYGYEQSAVAGDDAKDARWFDVKFADEKLEFANDLIKIEYSLRSEKFKNGVITVENFVPVSVSDEKLAFDHDQIILEGLMRIRNKAEYTGIMFNLVPREFTIPDLLKVFEVLSGKEVHPKVFREKIAGQLVSLDRSQRPIVGRKPAAVYRYVDLNMDERKLVKVHKKYKNGVILTRAQPFHNGHLNMIKQAASECENLLVVIGSANKSYTKRNPFPIEYRKRLVENVLQEEDLSGADVKVMTLSDWSMEDAAQYVKEWGSFFYYNIANEIGEKSFTFYYNDDPKIAENWFTDDILKNVTIRNLGRSDIEISSTMIRDLLYKKDYDKVRDLVPRWMWKDLKKKKKILMDATNDDYMM
;
A
#
# COMPACT_ATOMS: atom_id res chain seq x y z
N SER A 1 -10.93 -15.58 -17.51
CA SER A 1 -9.88 -14.99 -16.66
C SER A 1 -8.58 -15.05 -17.41
N CYS A 2 -8.01 -13.92 -17.73
CA CYS A 2 -6.70 -13.75 -18.39
C CYS A 2 -5.88 -12.75 -17.59
N MET A 3 -4.60 -12.69 -17.85
CA MET A 3 -3.74 -11.63 -17.36
C MET A 3 -4.08 -10.34 -18.08
N GLN A 4 -4.00 -9.21 -17.39
CA GLN A 4 -4.21 -7.90 -17.96
C GLN A 4 -3.01 -7.00 -17.74
N VAL A 5 -2.78 -6.08 -18.66
CA VAL A 5 -1.81 -5.00 -18.55
C VAL A 5 -2.50 -3.65 -18.68
N LEU A 6 -2.12 -2.70 -17.81
CA LEU A 6 -2.58 -1.33 -17.94
C LEU A 6 -1.68 -0.60 -18.94
N LEU A 7 -2.31 0.01 -19.94
CA LEU A 7 -1.64 0.85 -20.93
C LEU A 7 -2.26 2.23 -20.94
N ILE A 8 -1.44 3.24 -21.16
CA ILE A 8 -1.84 4.63 -21.35
C ILE A 8 -1.72 5.03 -22.82
N LYS A 9 -2.58 5.91 -23.28
CA LYS A 9 -2.51 6.49 -24.63
C LYS A 9 -1.70 7.76 -24.62
N ARG A 10 -0.60 7.82 -25.34
CA ARG A 10 0.33 8.96 -25.35
C ARG A 10 -0.28 10.22 -25.92
N LYS A 11 -0.06 11.37 -25.26
CA LYS A 11 -0.48 12.71 -25.73
C LYS A 11 0.53 13.39 -26.65
N ALA A 12 1.83 13.08 -26.51
CA ALA A 12 2.91 13.86 -27.09
C ALA A 12 3.82 13.02 -28.00
N HIS A 13 4.51 13.72 -28.92
CA HIS A 13 5.60 13.13 -29.72
C HIS A 13 6.84 12.79 -28.88
N PRO A 14 7.63 11.81 -29.31
CA PRO A 14 7.37 10.85 -30.38
C PRO A 14 6.29 9.83 -29.97
N GLU A 15 5.80 9.07 -30.94
CA GLU A 15 4.84 7.97 -30.71
C GLU A 15 3.48 8.46 -30.18
N ILE A 16 3.02 9.66 -30.63
CA ILE A 16 1.71 10.20 -30.27
C ILE A 16 0.59 9.23 -30.67
N ASP A 17 -0.47 9.15 -29.85
CA ASP A 17 -1.65 8.28 -30.02
C ASP A 17 -1.36 6.77 -29.91
N LYS A 18 -0.12 6.33 -29.70
CA LYS A 18 0.17 4.94 -29.43
C LYS A 18 -0.04 4.59 -27.95
N TRP A 19 -0.31 3.31 -27.71
CA TRP A 19 -0.39 2.76 -26.37
C TRP A 19 1.00 2.48 -25.82
N ALA A 20 1.20 2.79 -24.53
CA ALA A 20 2.49 2.70 -23.86
C ALA A 20 2.31 2.18 -22.42
N LEU A 21 3.35 1.66 -21.82
CA LEU A 21 3.41 1.48 -20.36
C LEU A 21 3.39 2.83 -19.66
N PRO A 22 2.77 2.95 -18.48
CA PRO A 22 2.93 4.09 -17.58
C PRO A 22 4.41 4.34 -17.27
N GLY A 23 4.85 5.60 -17.18
CA GLY A 23 6.22 5.92 -16.82
C GLY A 23 6.68 7.32 -17.22
N GLY A 24 7.71 7.81 -16.54
CA GLY A 24 8.30 9.13 -16.75
C GLY A 24 9.77 9.21 -16.36
N PHE A 25 10.29 10.41 -16.29
CA PHE A 25 11.69 10.66 -15.96
C PHE A 25 11.92 10.67 -14.45
N ILE A 26 13.08 10.12 -14.05
CA ILE A 26 13.54 10.16 -12.66
C ILE A 26 13.97 11.60 -12.31
N ASN A 27 13.42 12.15 -11.23
CA ASN A 27 13.81 13.46 -10.72
C ASN A 27 15.17 13.39 -10.00
N ILE A 28 15.90 14.50 -9.95
CA ILE A 28 17.27 14.55 -9.39
C ILE A 28 17.32 14.08 -7.92
N LYS A 29 16.23 14.19 -7.16
CA LYS A 29 16.19 13.89 -5.73
C LYS A 29 15.43 12.61 -5.38
N GLU A 30 15.08 11.78 -6.35
CA GLU A 30 14.38 10.53 -6.12
C GLU A 30 15.17 9.34 -6.69
N SER A 31 15.00 8.17 -6.10
CA SER A 31 15.49 6.89 -6.64
C SER A 31 14.60 6.39 -7.77
N ALA A 32 15.09 5.42 -8.57
CA ALA A 32 14.29 4.78 -9.61
C ALA A 32 13.01 4.12 -9.04
N TYR A 33 13.07 3.57 -7.83
CA TYR A 33 11.90 3.00 -7.16
C TYR A 33 10.87 4.07 -6.77
N GLU A 34 11.34 5.19 -6.20
CA GLU A 34 10.44 6.32 -5.83
C GLU A 34 9.81 6.95 -7.07
N ALA A 35 10.58 7.08 -8.17
CA ALA A 35 10.05 7.52 -9.47
C ALA A 35 8.96 6.58 -9.97
N ALA A 36 9.20 5.26 -9.96
CA ALA A 36 8.20 4.28 -10.40
C ALA A 36 6.91 4.32 -9.55
N CYS A 37 7.03 4.49 -8.23
CA CYS A 37 5.88 4.67 -7.35
C CYS A 37 5.10 5.96 -7.64
N ARG A 38 5.82 7.08 -7.87
CA ARG A 38 5.22 8.37 -8.19
C ARG A 38 4.48 8.33 -9.52
N GLU A 39 5.15 7.89 -10.60
CA GLU A 39 4.57 7.80 -11.94
C GLU A 39 3.33 6.89 -11.95
N LEU A 40 3.43 5.72 -11.30
CA LEU A 40 2.29 4.82 -11.18
C LEU A 40 1.10 5.49 -10.50
N LYS A 41 1.35 6.23 -9.40
CA LYS A 41 0.31 6.97 -8.69
C LYS A 41 -0.28 8.11 -9.54
N GLU A 42 0.58 8.89 -10.22
CA GLU A 42 0.18 10.04 -11.03
C GLU A 42 -0.66 9.62 -12.25
N GLU A 43 -0.25 8.54 -12.93
CA GLU A 43 -0.92 8.08 -14.14
C GLU A 43 -2.08 7.11 -13.91
N THR A 44 -2.16 6.46 -12.75
CA THR A 44 -3.16 5.42 -12.49
C THR A 44 -3.94 5.58 -11.19
N GLY A 45 -3.50 6.46 -10.29
CA GLY A 45 -4.06 6.61 -8.95
C GLY A 45 -3.73 5.46 -7.98
N LEU A 46 -2.95 4.45 -8.40
CA LEU A 46 -2.65 3.26 -7.60
C LEU A 46 -1.49 3.50 -6.63
N THR A 47 -1.65 3.01 -5.39
CA THR A 47 -0.63 3.04 -4.32
C THR A 47 -0.60 1.71 -3.58
N ASP A 48 0.46 1.47 -2.80
CA ASP A 48 0.58 0.32 -1.89
C ASP A 48 0.44 -1.06 -2.57
N ILE A 49 1.02 -1.19 -3.75
CA ILE A 49 1.03 -2.43 -4.53
C ILE A 49 2.42 -3.04 -4.57
N TYR A 50 2.48 -4.36 -4.86
CA TYR A 50 3.75 -5.02 -5.13
C TYR A 50 4.45 -4.37 -6.31
N LEU A 51 5.70 -3.93 -6.12
CA LEU A 51 6.54 -3.32 -7.13
C LEU A 51 7.95 -3.92 -7.08
N GLU A 52 8.44 -4.41 -8.21
CA GLU A 52 9.75 -5.02 -8.35
C GLU A 52 10.45 -4.53 -9.62
N GLN A 53 11.75 -4.21 -9.54
CA GLN A 53 12.53 -3.90 -10.72
C GLN A 53 12.60 -5.11 -11.65
N LEU A 54 12.18 -4.94 -12.89
CA LEU A 54 12.20 -5.98 -13.92
C LEU A 54 13.55 -6.05 -14.62
N TYR A 55 13.89 -5.01 -15.36
CA TYR A 55 15.05 -4.97 -16.24
C TYR A 55 15.45 -3.53 -16.53
N THR A 56 16.72 -3.35 -16.97
CA THR A 56 17.20 -2.06 -17.46
C THR A 56 17.33 -2.13 -18.97
N MET A 57 16.46 -1.42 -19.67
CA MET A 57 16.46 -1.31 -21.13
C MET A 57 17.48 -0.26 -21.54
N SER A 58 18.50 -0.68 -22.26
CA SER A 58 19.65 0.18 -22.57
C SER A 58 20.08 0.13 -24.03
N GLN A 59 19.23 -0.33 -24.93
CA GLN A 59 19.52 -0.31 -26.36
C GLN A 59 19.75 1.12 -26.85
N PRO A 60 20.78 1.38 -27.68
CA PRO A 60 21.13 2.75 -28.12
C PRO A 60 19.98 3.49 -28.78
N ASP A 61 19.22 2.82 -29.62
CA ASP A 61 18.24 3.40 -30.52
C ASP A 61 16.79 3.20 -30.06
N ARG A 62 16.58 2.84 -28.76
CA ARG A 62 15.25 2.57 -28.22
C ARG A 62 14.34 3.81 -28.18
N ASP A 63 14.91 5.00 -28.10
CA ASP A 63 14.21 6.28 -28.16
C ASP A 63 14.83 7.17 -29.23
N PRO A 64 14.06 7.70 -30.19
CA PRO A 64 14.60 8.50 -31.29
C PRO A 64 15.07 9.90 -30.88
N ARG A 65 14.72 10.37 -29.68
CA ARG A 65 15.05 11.73 -29.21
C ARG A 65 16.50 11.86 -28.75
N MET A 66 16.96 10.88 -27.97
CA MET A 66 18.30 10.86 -27.38
C MET A 66 18.61 9.49 -26.76
N ARG A 67 19.83 9.35 -26.28
CA ARG A 67 20.22 8.18 -25.49
C ARG A 67 19.41 8.12 -24.18
N ILE A 68 18.44 7.22 -24.10
CA ILE A 68 17.62 6.99 -22.90
C ILE A 68 17.88 5.58 -22.39
N ILE A 69 18.08 5.47 -21.08
CA ILE A 69 18.12 4.21 -20.35
C ILE A 69 16.85 4.16 -19.52
N ASP A 70 16.08 3.10 -19.68
CA ASP A 70 14.83 2.89 -18.95
C ASP A 70 15.01 1.77 -17.91
N ILE A 71 14.48 2.01 -16.72
CA ILE A 71 14.46 1.06 -15.60
C ILE A 71 13.01 0.60 -15.42
N ALA A 72 12.69 -0.54 -16.04
CA ALA A 72 11.34 -1.09 -15.98
C ALA A 72 11.04 -1.75 -14.65
N TYR A 73 9.80 -1.58 -14.16
CA TYR A 73 9.27 -2.20 -12.97
C TYR A 73 8.03 -3.05 -13.27
N ILE A 74 7.81 -4.11 -12.49
CA ILE A 74 6.58 -4.89 -12.49
C ILE A 74 5.76 -4.47 -11.27
N ALA A 75 4.53 -4.05 -11.50
CA ALA A 75 3.51 -3.86 -10.48
C ALA A 75 2.46 -4.97 -10.60
N LEU A 76 2.09 -5.62 -9.50
CA LEU A 76 1.10 -6.68 -9.49
C LEU A 76 -0.12 -6.28 -8.66
N LEU A 77 -1.30 -6.42 -9.27
CA LEU A 77 -2.57 -6.07 -8.64
C LEU A 77 -3.48 -7.30 -8.58
N PRO A 78 -4.15 -7.53 -7.44
CA PRO A 78 -5.19 -8.53 -7.34
C PRO A 78 -6.36 -8.23 -8.28
N TYR A 79 -7.09 -9.26 -8.69
CA TYR A 79 -8.34 -9.13 -9.42
C TYR A 79 -9.34 -8.23 -8.67
N GLY A 80 -9.98 -7.31 -9.40
CA GLY A 80 -10.95 -6.37 -8.84
C GLY A 80 -10.41 -4.94 -8.64
N TYR A 81 -9.11 -4.72 -8.88
CA TYR A 81 -8.51 -3.39 -8.85
C TYR A 81 -8.62 -2.63 -10.19
N GLU A 82 -9.14 -3.29 -11.24
CA GLU A 82 -9.25 -2.72 -12.60
C GLU A 82 -10.12 -1.45 -12.65
N GLN A 83 -11.05 -1.30 -11.71
CA GLN A 83 -11.95 -0.15 -11.64
C GLN A 83 -11.32 1.10 -11.01
N SER A 84 -10.15 0.97 -10.39
CA SER A 84 -9.48 2.08 -9.68
C SER A 84 -8.47 2.84 -10.54
N ALA A 85 -8.10 2.34 -11.72
CA ALA A 85 -7.16 3.04 -12.60
C ALA A 85 -7.86 4.19 -13.35
N VAL A 86 -7.40 5.41 -13.11
CA VAL A 86 -7.88 6.63 -13.78
C VAL A 86 -6.71 7.24 -14.52
N ALA A 87 -6.93 7.65 -15.79
CA ALA A 87 -5.89 8.31 -16.58
C ALA A 87 -5.39 9.59 -15.86
N GLY A 88 -4.10 9.70 -15.67
CA GLY A 88 -3.45 10.89 -15.14
C GLY A 88 -3.39 12.04 -16.15
N ASP A 89 -2.84 13.19 -15.74
CA ASP A 89 -2.85 14.43 -16.52
C ASP A 89 -2.11 14.35 -17.87
N ASP A 90 -1.12 13.46 -18.00
CA ASP A 90 -0.29 13.29 -19.19
C ASP A 90 -0.77 12.21 -20.17
N ALA A 91 -1.77 11.42 -19.81
CA ALA A 91 -2.39 10.43 -20.66
C ALA A 91 -3.67 10.94 -21.33
N LYS A 92 -3.90 10.59 -22.63
CA LYS A 92 -5.19 10.83 -23.30
C LYS A 92 -6.26 9.85 -22.82
N ASP A 93 -5.84 8.63 -22.51
CA ASP A 93 -6.68 7.52 -22.08
C ASP A 93 -5.83 6.50 -21.32
N ALA A 94 -6.43 5.72 -20.43
CA ALA A 94 -5.80 4.61 -19.73
C ALA A 94 -6.75 3.42 -19.75
N ARG A 95 -6.27 2.25 -20.20
CA ARG A 95 -7.12 1.06 -20.38
C ARG A 95 -6.39 -0.22 -20.01
N TRP A 96 -7.15 -1.15 -19.48
CA TRP A 96 -6.72 -2.52 -19.29
C TRP A 96 -6.84 -3.29 -20.63
N PHE A 97 -5.78 -4.02 -20.94
CA PHE A 97 -5.72 -4.93 -22.08
C PHE A 97 -5.54 -6.36 -21.59
N ASP A 98 -6.37 -7.25 -22.05
CA ASP A 98 -6.17 -8.69 -21.90
C ASP A 98 -4.88 -9.10 -22.61
N VAL A 99 -4.04 -9.87 -21.92
CA VAL A 99 -2.77 -10.33 -22.45
C VAL A 99 -2.82 -11.84 -22.67
N LYS A 100 -2.53 -12.28 -23.90
CA LYS A 100 -2.33 -13.68 -24.23
C LYS A 100 -0.90 -13.89 -24.71
N PHE A 101 -0.21 -14.83 -24.08
CA PHE A 101 1.14 -15.20 -24.40
C PHE A 101 1.20 -16.74 -24.54
N ALA A 102 1.04 -17.24 -25.75
CA ALA A 102 1.07 -18.66 -26.10
C ALA A 102 1.44 -18.85 -27.57
N ASP A 103 1.94 -20.01 -27.94
CA ASP A 103 2.18 -20.45 -29.33
C ASP A 103 3.01 -19.44 -30.15
N GLU A 104 4.08 -18.94 -29.54
CA GLU A 104 4.96 -17.94 -30.15
C GLU A 104 4.24 -16.65 -30.57
N LYS A 105 3.16 -16.31 -29.88
CA LYS A 105 2.37 -15.10 -30.11
C LYS A 105 2.18 -14.33 -28.82
N LEU A 106 2.18 -13.00 -28.94
CA LEU A 106 1.83 -12.05 -27.90
C LEU A 106 0.68 -11.18 -28.41
N GLU A 107 -0.44 -11.19 -27.68
CA GLU A 107 -1.63 -10.46 -28.06
C GLU A 107 -2.07 -9.56 -26.89
N PHE A 108 -2.41 -8.32 -27.22
CA PHE A 108 -3.05 -7.36 -26.33
C PHE A 108 -4.42 -7.01 -26.88
N ALA A 109 -5.49 -7.20 -26.12
CA ALA A 109 -6.84 -6.93 -26.61
C ALA A 109 -7.72 -6.29 -25.53
N ASN A 110 -8.59 -5.41 -25.96
CA ASN A 110 -9.75 -4.94 -25.20
C ASN A 110 -10.98 -4.89 -26.14
N ASP A 111 -12.10 -4.32 -25.66
CA ASP A 111 -13.36 -4.27 -26.44
C ASP A 111 -13.22 -3.49 -27.77
N LEU A 112 -12.19 -2.67 -27.95
CA LEU A 112 -12.05 -1.76 -29.08
C LEU A 112 -10.84 -2.05 -29.97
N ILE A 113 -9.78 -2.61 -29.42
CA ILE A 113 -8.45 -2.68 -30.06
C ILE A 113 -7.84 -4.06 -29.83
N LYS A 114 -7.18 -4.55 -30.86
CA LYS A 114 -6.35 -5.75 -30.82
C LYS A 114 -5.00 -5.46 -31.42
N ILE A 115 -3.94 -5.76 -30.66
CA ILE A 115 -2.52 -5.58 -31.06
C ILE A 115 -1.86 -6.96 -31.00
N GLU A 116 -1.24 -7.38 -32.08
CA GLU A 116 -0.66 -8.72 -32.23
C GLU A 116 0.80 -8.67 -32.62
N TYR A 117 1.58 -9.55 -32.00
CA TYR A 117 2.99 -9.80 -32.31
C TYR A 117 3.23 -11.30 -32.50
N SER A 118 4.03 -11.66 -33.48
CA SER A 118 4.70 -12.96 -33.53
C SER A 118 6.03 -12.89 -32.79
N LEU A 119 6.46 -13.98 -32.18
CA LEU A 119 7.70 -14.01 -31.41
C LEU A 119 8.78 -14.73 -32.23
N ARG A 120 9.84 -14.00 -32.58
CA ARG A 120 11.01 -14.57 -33.23
C ARG A 120 11.99 -15.03 -32.16
N SER A 121 12.36 -16.34 -32.23
CA SER A 121 13.38 -16.90 -31.34
C SER A 121 14.78 -16.54 -31.85
N GLU A 122 15.61 -16.02 -30.93
CA GLU A 122 17.02 -15.75 -31.15
C GLU A 122 17.88 -16.53 -30.15
N LYS A 123 18.81 -17.34 -30.64
CA LYS A 123 19.69 -18.16 -29.79
C LYS A 123 21.13 -17.61 -29.82
N PHE A 124 21.68 -17.41 -28.63
CA PHE A 124 23.07 -16.99 -28.49
C PHE A 124 23.77 -17.73 -27.34
N LYS A 125 25.13 -17.78 -27.44
CA LYS A 125 25.93 -18.36 -26.36
C LYS A 125 26.16 -17.33 -25.25
N ASN A 126 25.86 -17.73 -24.00
CA ASN A 126 26.22 -16.97 -22.81
C ASN A 126 27.11 -17.89 -21.93
N GLY A 127 28.40 -17.71 -21.99
CA GLY A 127 29.35 -18.64 -21.42
C GLY A 127 29.26 -20.05 -22.06
N VAL A 128 28.96 -21.05 -21.22
CA VAL A 128 28.85 -22.46 -21.67
C VAL A 128 27.42 -22.86 -22.07
N ILE A 129 26.42 -22.02 -21.78
CA ILE A 129 25.01 -22.32 -22.07
C ILE A 129 24.55 -21.58 -23.34
N THR A 130 23.58 -22.16 -24.02
CA THR A 130 22.80 -21.47 -25.06
C THR A 130 21.56 -20.86 -24.44
N VAL A 131 21.41 -19.56 -24.56
CA VAL A 131 20.22 -18.81 -24.13
C VAL A 131 19.36 -18.56 -25.36
N GLU A 132 18.07 -18.71 -25.18
CA GLU A 132 17.05 -18.40 -26.18
C GLU A 132 16.26 -17.17 -25.72
N ASN A 133 16.29 -16.12 -26.53
CA ASN A 133 15.48 -14.91 -26.34
C ASN A 133 14.36 -14.84 -27.37
N PHE A 134 13.27 -14.19 -27.00
CA PHE A 134 12.16 -13.93 -27.92
C PHE A 134 12.08 -12.43 -28.20
N VAL A 135 11.90 -12.09 -29.47
CA VAL A 135 11.78 -10.70 -29.94
C VAL A 135 10.38 -10.54 -30.56
N PRO A 136 9.55 -9.61 -30.06
CA PRO A 136 8.25 -9.33 -30.66
C PRO A 136 8.40 -8.71 -32.04
N VAL A 137 7.65 -9.22 -33.01
CA VAL A 137 7.55 -8.69 -34.37
C VAL A 137 6.09 -8.36 -34.64
N SER A 138 5.77 -7.10 -34.86
CA SER A 138 4.40 -6.64 -35.07
C SER A 138 3.76 -7.34 -36.26
N VAL A 139 2.55 -7.86 -36.07
CA VAL A 139 1.71 -8.49 -37.10
C VAL A 139 0.53 -7.58 -37.47
N SER A 140 0.03 -6.83 -36.48
CA SER A 140 -1.03 -5.85 -36.68
C SER A 140 -0.50 -4.48 -37.11
N ASP A 141 -1.39 -3.65 -37.70
CA ASP A 141 -1.07 -2.26 -38.05
C ASP A 141 -0.82 -1.41 -36.79
N GLU A 142 -1.59 -1.67 -35.75
CA GLU A 142 -1.41 -1.07 -34.42
C GLU A 142 -0.26 -1.74 -33.67
N LYS A 143 0.59 -0.94 -33.03
CA LYS A 143 1.70 -1.41 -32.21
C LYS A 143 1.90 -0.53 -30.98
N LEU A 144 2.51 -1.07 -29.93
CA LEU A 144 2.90 -0.32 -28.76
C LEU A 144 4.00 0.73 -29.09
N ALA A 145 4.10 1.75 -28.26
CA ALA A 145 5.13 2.78 -28.39
C ALA A 145 6.50 2.19 -28.03
N PHE A 146 7.56 2.66 -28.70
CA PHE A 146 8.94 2.30 -28.45
C PHE A 146 9.17 0.77 -28.44
N ASP A 147 9.86 0.27 -27.41
CA ASP A 147 10.13 -1.14 -27.11
C ASP A 147 9.28 -1.69 -25.95
N HIS A 148 8.10 -1.09 -25.70
CA HIS A 148 7.22 -1.49 -24.60
C HIS A 148 6.64 -2.90 -24.78
N ASP A 149 6.52 -3.39 -26.00
CA ASP A 149 6.20 -4.80 -26.31
C ASP A 149 7.27 -5.77 -25.77
N GLN A 150 8.55 -5.45 -25.94
CA GLN A 150 9.66 -6.22 -25.39
C GLN A 150 9.68 -6.15 -23.86
N ILE A 151 9.45 -4.97 -23.25
CA ILE A 151 9.38 -4.83 -21.80
C ILE A 151 8.27 -5.71 -21.20
N ILE A 152 7.10 -5.71 -21.82
CA ILE A 152 5.98 -6.54 -21.36
C ILE A 152 6.31 -8.04 -21.51
N LEU A 153 6.90 -8.43 -22.62
CA LEU A 153 7.31 -9.82 -22.83
C LEU A 153 8.30 -10.29 -21.76
N GLU A 154 9.33 -9.48 -21.44
CA GLU A 154 10.28 -9.76 -20.37
C GLU A 154 9.59 -9.90 -19.02
N GLY A 155 8.60 -9.03 -18.74
CA GLY A 155 7.78 -9.09 -17.55
C GLY A 155 6.98 -10.38 -17.45
N LEU A 156 6.32 -10.78 -18.52
CA LEU A 156 5.52 -12.03 -18.58
C LEU A 156 6.41 -13.25 -18.36
N MET A 157 7.57 -13.31 -19.00
CA MET A 157 8.53 -14.39 -18.84
C MET A 157 9.07 -14.43 -17.40
N ARG A 158 9.39 -13.29 -16.82
CA ARG A 158 9.85 -13.17 -15.43
C ARG A 158 8.81 -13.68 -14.45
N ILE A 159 7.56 -13.23 -14.58
CA ILE A 159 6.45 -13.63 -13.71
C ILE A 159 6.18 -15.14 -13.86
N ARG A 160 6.14 -15.65 -15.09
CA ARG A 160 5.94 -17.08 -15.37
C ARG A 160 7.00 -17.93 -14.68
N ASN A 161 8.27 -17.57 -14.81
CA ASN A 161 9.36 -18.28 -14.16
C ASN A 161 9.25 -18.19 -12.63
N LYS A 162 9.00 -17.00 -12.08
CA LYS A 162 8.87 -16.80 -10.63
C LYS A 162 7.70 -17.56 -10.01
N ALA A 163 6.58 -17.71 -10.72
CA ALA A 163 5.43 -18.46 -10.24
C ALA A 163 5.76 -19.92 -9.87
N GLU A 164 6.80 -20.49 -10.47
CA GLU A 164 7.20 -21.88 -10.23
C GLU A 164 7.93 -22.06 -8.88
N TYR A 165 8.65 -21.05 -8.37
CA TYR A 165 9.51 -21.20 -7.18
C TYR A 165 9.34 -20.11 -6.13
N THR A 166 8.45 -19.13 -6.33
CA THR A 166 8.17 -18.07 -5.35
C THR A 166 6.68 -17.98 -5.01
N GLY A 167 6.39 -17.22 -3.94
CA GLY A 167 5.02 -16.85 -3.57
C GLY A 167 4.40 -15.69 -4.38
N ILE A 168 4.94 -15.34 -5.56
CA ILE A 168 4.50 -14.16 -6.33
C ILE A 168 2.99 -14.17 -6.63
N MET A 169 2.39 -15.34 -6.79
CA MET A 169 0.96 -15.52 -7.05
C MET A 169 0.07 -14.96 -5.94
N PHE A 170 0.57 -14.89 -4.69
CA PHE A 170 -0.19 -14.36 -3.56
C PHE A 170 -0.40 -12.84 -3.65
N ASN A 171 0.39 -12.12 -4.45
CA ASN A 171 0.17 -10.70 -4.73
C ASN A 171 -0.96 -10.44 -5.73
N LEU A 172 -1.47 -11.47 -6.38
CA LEU A 172 -2.52 -11.40 -7.40
C LEU A 172 -3.89 -11.91 -6.92
N VAL A 173 -3.99 -12.31 -5.66
CA VAL A 173 -5.26 -12.65 -5.00
C VAL A 173 -5.53 -11.65 -3.88
N PRO A 174 -6.80 -11.42 -3.51
CA PRO A 174 -7.14 -10.67 -2.30
C PRO A 174 -6.47 -11.29 -1.07
N ARG A 175 -6.29 -10.51 -0.01
CA ARG A 175 -5.68 -10.98 1.26
C ARG A 175 -6.32 -12.25 1.81
N GLU A 176 -7.61 -12.42 1.55
CA GLU A 176 -8.40 -13.60 1.88
C GLU A 176 -8.94 -14.20 0.59
N PHE A 177 -8.59 -15.43 0.32
CA PHE A 177 -8.88 -16.10 -0.96
C PHE A 177 -9.26 -17.57 -0.75
N THR A 178 -9.76 -18.19 -1.81
CA THR A 178 -9.98 -19.63 -1.85
C THR A 178 -8.88 -20.32 -2.66
N ILE A 179 -8.61 -21.61 -2.37
CA ILE A 179 -7.62 -22.38 -3.15
C ILE A 179 -8.00 -22.47 -4.65
N PRO A 180 -9.27 -22.63 -5.04
CA PRO A 180 -9.64 -22.54 -6.46
C PRO A 180 -9.27 -21.23 -7.15
N ASP A 181 -9.44 -20.07 -6.46
CA ASP A 181 -9.06 -18.78 -7.02
C ASP A 181 -7.55 -18.66 -7.18
N LEU A 182 -6.78 -19.07 -6.15
CA LEU A 182 -5.32 -19.09 -6.20
C LEU A 182 -4.78 -20.04 -7.29
N LEU A 183 -5.37 -21.24 -7.43
CA LEU A 183 -5.01 -22.18 -8.49
C LEU A 183 -5.19 -21.55 -9.86
N LYS A 184 -6.33 -20.86 -10.07
CA LYS A 184 -6.60 -20.18 -11.35
C LYS A 184 -5.57 -19.10 -11.64
N VAL A 185 -5.18 -18.32 -10.65
CA VAL A 185 -4.09 -17.34 -10.78
C VAL A 185 -2.79 -18.04 -11.16
N PHE A 186 -2.42 -19.12 -10.48
CA PHE A 186 -1.21 -19.88 -10.79
C PHE A 186 -1.22 -20.44 -12.24
N GLU A 187 -2.33 -21.00 -12.70
CA GLU A 187 -2.47 -21.51 -14.08
C GLU A 187 -2.30 -20.40 -15.12
N VAL A 188 -2.87 -19.23 -14.87
CA VAL A 188 -2.72 -18.06 -15.75
C VAL A 188 -1.26 -17.59 -15.78
N LEU A 189 -0.58 -17.52 -14.63
CA LEU A 189 0.80 -17.09 -14.53
C LEU A 189 1.76 -18.08 -15.20
N SER A 190 1.62 -19.37 -14.88
CA SER A 190 2.52 -20.42 -15.36
C SER A 190 2.25 -20.81 -16.84
N GLY A 191 1.06 -20.51 -17.33
CA GLY A 191 0.60 -20.96 -18.65
C GLY A 191 0.34 -22.47 -18.73
N LYS A 192 0.16 -23.15 -17.58
CA LYS A 192 0.00 -24.61 -17.49
C LYS A 192 -1.21 -24.94 -16.61
N GLU A 193 -2.00 -25.93 -17.04
CA GLU A 193 -3.02 -26.53 -16.16
C GLU A 193 -2.35 -27.42 -15.11
N VAL A 194 -2.79 -27.30 -13.86
CA VAL A 194 -2.23 -28.06 -12.74
C VAL A 194 -3.33 -28.78 -11.97
N HIS A 195 -3.10 -30.07 -11.72
CA HIS A 195 -4.04 -30.85 -10.95
C HIS A 195 -4.19 -30.28 -9.52
N PRO A 196 -5.42 -30.05 -9.01
CA PRO A 196 -5.66 -29.40 -7.71
C PRO A 196 -4.96 -30.05 -6.51
N LYS A 197 -4.72 -31.37 -6.54
CA LYS A 197 -4.00 -32.08 -5.48
C LYS A 197 -2.51 -31.69 -5.46
N VAL A 198 -1.86 -31.68 -6.62
CA VAL A 198 -0.44 -31.28 -6.78
C VAL A 198 -0.25 -29.83 -6.35
N PHE A 199 -1.18 -28.96 -6.75
CA PHE A 199 -1.14 -27.56 -6.35
C PHE A 199 -1.25 -27.38 -4.82
N ARG A 200 -2.16 -28.11 -4.16
CA ARG A 200 -2.29 -28.08 -2.69
C ARG A 200 -1.01 -28.50 -1.99
N GLU A 201 -0.34 -29.53 -2.50
CA GLU A 201 0.93 -29.99 -1.97
C GLU A 201 2.02 -28.90 -2.12
N LYS A 202 2.04 -28.19 -3.24
CA LYS A 202 2.97 -27.08 -3.52
C LYS A 202 2.81 -25.92 -2.52
N ILE A 203 1.58 -25.59 -2.12
CA ILE A 203 1.29 -24.46 -1.23
C ILE A 203 1.12 -24.87 0.25
N ALA A 204 1.32 -26.17 0.56
CA ALA A 204 1.20 -26.68 1.92
C ALA A 204 2.15 -25.95 2.88
N GLY A 205 1.64 -25.58 4.06
CA GLY A 205 2.39 -24.85 5.08
C GLY A 205 2.48 -23.34 4.87
N GLN A 206 2.04 -22.81 3.70
CA GLN A 206 2.06 -21.37 3.42
C GLN A 206 0.70 -20.68 3.71
N LEU A 207 -0.30 -21.44 4.16
CA LEU A 207 -1.67 -20.97 4.32
C LEU A 207 -2.18 -21.20 5.74
N VAL A 208 -2.97 -20.23 6.24
CA VAL A 208 -3.80 -20.40 7.43
C VAL A 208 -5.27 -20.39 7.01
N SER A 209 -6.03 -21.39 7.50
CA SER A 209 -7.48 -21.44 7.33
C SER A 209 -8.16 -20.41 8.24
N LEU A 210 -9.20 -19.77 7.74
CA LEU A 210 -9.98 -18.77 8.49
C LEU A 210 -11.29 -19.35 9.05
N ASP A 211 -11.44 -20.68 9.07
CA ASP A 211 -12.60 -21.42 9.59
C ASP A 211 -13.96 -20.94 9.06
N ARG A 212 -13.95 -20.45 7.83
CA ARG A 212 -15.13 -20.00 7.08
C ARG A 212 -15.04 -20.42 5.62
N SER A 213 -16.16 -20.39 4.92
CA SER A 213 -16.22 -20.65 3.48
C SER A 213 -16.86 -19.49 2.75
N GLN A 214 -16.45 -19.30 1.50
CA GLN A 214 -17.05 -18.35 0.57
C GLN A 214 -17.17 -18.97 -0.82
N ARG A 215 -18.00 -18.38 -1.69
CA ARG A 215 -18.08 -18.79 -3.08
C ARG A 215 -16.83 -18.27 -3.81
N PRO A 216 -16.04 -19.15 -4.46
CA PRO A 216 -14.91 -18.73 -5.28
C PRO A 216 -15.35 -17.83 -6.44
N ILE A 217 -14.45 -16.99 -6.92
CA ILE A 217 -14.64 -16.26 -8.19
C ILE A 217 -14.74 -17.28 -9.33
N VAL A 218 -13.91 -18.33 -9.26
CA VAL A 218 -13.88 -19.43 -10.22
C VAL A 218 -14.46 -20.68 -9.55
N GLY A 219 -15.76 -20.96 -9.76
CA GLY A 219 -16.39 -22.13 -9.21
C GLY A 219 -17.84 -21.91 -8.75
N ARG A 220 -18.55 -23.02 -8.54
CA ARG A 220 -19.98 -22.98 -8.17
C ARG A 220 -20.24 -23.33 -6.70
N LYS A 221 -19.34 -24.05 -6.04
CA LYS A 221 -19.51 -24.53 -4.67
C LYS A 221 -18.69 -23.66 -3.69
N PRO A 222 -19.20 -23.40 -2.47
CA PRO A 222 -18.42 -22.77 -1.42
C PRO A 222 -17.12 -23.53 -1.15
N ALA A 223 -16.03 -22.81 -0.95
CA ALA A 223 -14.71 -23.33 -0.61
C ALA A 223 -14.16 -22.63 0.63
N ALA A 224 -13.31 -23.33 1.39
CA ALA A 224 -12.66 -22.75 2.56
C ALA A 224 -11.81 -21.54 2.19
N VAL A 225 -11.81 -20.55 3.08
CA VAL A 225 -11.07 -19.30 2.93
C VAL A 225 -9.74 -19.41 3.66
N TYR A 226 -8.71 -18.92 3.00
CA TYR A 226 -7.34 -18.95 3.48
C TYR A 226 -6.71 -17.57 3.41
N ARG A 227 -5.64 -17.41 4.19
CA ARG A 227 -4.72 -16.28 4.12
C ARG A 227 -3.30 -16.82 3.94
N TYR A 228 -2.49 -16.15 3.13
CA TYR A 228 -1.07 -16.44 3.00
C TYR A 228 -0.32 -16.11 4.28
N VAL A 229 0.57 -16.99 4.68
CA VAL A 229 1.52 -16.78 5.78
C VAL A 229 2.92 -16.89 5.21
N ASP A 230 3.60 -15.77 5.20
CA ASP A 230 5.01 -15.72 4.86
C ASP A 230 5.82 -16.37 5.98
N LEU A 231 6.24 -17.59 5.75
CA LEU A 231 7.08 -18.34 6.72
C LEU A 231 8.50 -17.79 6.78
N ASN A 232 8.90 -16.99 5.79
CA ASN A 232 10.21 -16.35 5.67
C ASN A 232 10.15 -14.86 6.03
N MET A 233 9.47 -14.51 7.14
CA MET A 233 9.41 -13.11 7.61
C MET A 233 10.80 -12.44 7.75
N ASP A 234 11.89 -13.22 7.73
CA ASP A 234 13.26 -12.70 7.69
C ASP A 234 13.70 -12.23 6.29
N GLU A 235 13.09 -12.71 5.20
CA GLU A 235 13.42 -12.24 3.83
C GLU A 235 12.84 -10.87 3.50
N ARG A 236 11.80 -10.40 4.21
CA ARG A 236 11.33 -8.99 4.11
C ARG A 236 12.40 -7.99 4.57
N LYS A 237 13.45 -8.43 5.26
CA LYS A 237 14.63 -7.61 5.57
C LYS A 237 15.56 -7.39 4.38
N LEU A 238 15.39 -8.11 3.27
CA LEU A 238 16.32 -8.05 2.12
C LEU A 238 15.91 -7.05 1.04
N VAL A 239 14.66 -6.70 0.91
CA VAL A 239 14.27 -5.47 0.22
C VAL A 239 14.13 -4.40 1.29
N LYS A 240 15.23 -3.83 1.72
CA LYS A 240 15.21 -2.53 2.39
C LYS A 240 14.60 -1.55 1.40
N VAL A 241 13.28 -1.38 1.44
CA VAL A 241 12.70 -0.09 1.12
C VAL A 241 13.48 0.88 1.99
N HIS A 242 14.31 1.74 1.41
CA HIS A 242 15.04 2.73 2.18
C HIS A 242 13.99 3.64 2.80
N LYS A 243 13.57 3.28 4.02
CA LYS A 243 12.67 4.12 4.81
C LYS A 243 13.41 5.44 5.02
N LYS A 244 12.73 6.53 4.74
CA LYS A 244 13.30 7.88 4.80
C LYS A 244 13.74 8.26 6.21
N TYR A 245 13.06 7.69 7.22
CA TYR A 245 13.30 7.98 8.63
C TYR A 245 13.46 6.68 9.42
N LYS A 246 14.36 6.69 10.41
CA LYS A 246 14.55 5.55 11.30
C LYS A 246 13.39 5.42 12.28
N ASN A 247 13.07 6.48 13.01
CA ASN A 247 12.04 6.50 14.05
C ASN A 247 10.95 7.52 13.70
N GLY A 248 9.71 7.08 13.64
CA GLY A 248 8.52 7.91 13.49
C GLY A 248 7.67 7.94 14.77
N VAL A 249 7.00 9.04 15.03
CA VAL A 249 6.11 9.21 16.18
C VAL A 249 4.80 9.85 15.74
N ILE A 250 3.69 9.29 16.16
CA ILE A 250 2.35 9.85 16.00
C ILE A 250 1.73 10.06 17.38
N LEU A 251 1.13 11.21 17.61
CA LEU A 251 0.33 11.47 18.80
C LEU A 251 -1.15 11.52 18.44
N THR A 252 -1.97 10.72 19.11
CA THR A 252 -3.44 10.70 18.94
C THR A 252 -4.13 10.49 20.27
N ARG A 253 -5.36 10.97 20.41
CA ARG A 253 -6.22 10.64 21.57
C ARG A 253 -7.03 9.37 21.34
N ALA A 254 -7.31 9.04 20.09
CA ALA A 254 -8.14 7.89 19.70
C ALA A 254 -9.52 7.84 20.42
N GLN A 255 -10.26 8.96 20.42
CA GLN A 255 -11.51 9.15 21.17
C GLN A 255 -12.77 9.37 20.30
N PRO A 256 -13.24 8.40 19.49
CA PRO A 256 -12.65 7.10 19.22
C PRO A 256 -11.58 7.15 18.10
N PHE A 257 -10.89 6.05 17.91
CA PHE A 257 -10.05 5.83 16.72
C PHE A 257 -10.93 5.82 15.45
N HIS A 258 -10.39 6.27 14.31
CA HIS A 258 -11.12 6.38 13.04
C HIS A 258 -10.20 6.25 11.82
N ASN A 259 -10.79 6.15 10.63
CA ASN A 259 -10.05 5.96 9.38
C ASN A 259 -9.00 7.06 9.12
N GLY A 260 -9.23 8.29 9.57
CA GLY A 260 -8.23 9.36 9.49
C GLY A 260 -6.95 9.07 10.31
N HIS A 261 -7.09 8.49 11.52
CA HIS A 261 -5.93 8.02 12.29
C HIS A 261 -5.23 6.84 11.61
N LEU A 262 -5.99 5.90 11.06
CA LEU A 262 -5.46 4.76 10.34
C LEU A 262 -4.64 5.19 9.11
N ASN A 263 -5.15 6.12 8.32
CA ASN A 263 -4.45 6.64 7.15
C ASN A 263 -3.13 7.33 7.54
N MET A 264 -3.15 8.14 8.60
CA MET A 264 -1.93 8.77 9.12
C MET A 264 -0.89 7.73 9.58
N ILE A 265 -1.33 6.67 10.26
CA ILE A 265 -0.44 5.57 10.69
C ILE A 265 0.14 4.84 9.48
N LYS A 266 -0.68 4.50 8.48
CA LYS A 266 -0.20 3.84 7.25
C LYS A 266 0.82 4.69 6.51
N GLN A 267 0.56 5.96 6.37
CA GLN A 267 1.46 6.89 5.69
C GLN A 267 2.78 7.05 6.44
N ALA A 268 2.75 7.24 7.76
CA ALA A 268 3.97 7.30 8.57
C ALA A 268 4.74 5.98 8.55
N ALA A 269 4.04 4.84 8.64
CA ALA A 269 4.64 3.51 8.56
C ALA A 269 5.30 3.24 7.20
N SER A 270 4.82 3.84 6.12
CA SER A 270 5.49 3.75 4.82
C SER A 270 6.82 4.52 4.76
N GLU A 271 6.98 5.56 5.58
CA GLU A 271 8.15 6.45 5.58
C GLU A 271 9.21 6.10 6.64
N CYS A 272 8.90 5.31 7.69
CA CYS A 272 9.85 5.04 8.78
C CYS A 272 10.04 3.54 9.06
N GLU A 273 11.22 3.19 9.63
CA GLU A 273 11.53 1.80 10.03
C GLU A 273 10.76 1.40 11.29
N ASN A 274 10.75 2.28 12.30
CA ASN A 274 10.05 2.09 13.56
C ASN A 274 9.01 3.20 13.73
N LEU A 275 7.78 2.86 14.11
CA LEU A 275 6.71 3.83 14.35
C LEU A 275 6.16 3.68 15.76
N LEU A 276 6.22 4.73 16.55
CA LEU A 276 5.60 4.80 17.87
C LEU A 276 4.27 5.54 17.79
N VAL A 277 3.17 4.83 18.03
CA VAL A 277 1.84 5.42 18.14
C VAL A 277 1.55 5.74 19.60
N VAL A 278 1.54 7.01 19.92
CA VAL A 278 1.30 7.52 21.29
C VAL A 278 -0.17 7.86 21.47
N ILE A 279 -0.81 7.22 22.43
CA ILE A 279 -2.19 7.52 22.84
C ILE A 279 -2.14 8.48 24.02
N GLY A 280 -2.38 9.77 23.75
CA GLY A 280 -2.38 10.83 24.75
C GLY A 280 -3.62 10.83 25.65
N SER A 281 -3.61 11.72 26.65
CA SER A 281 -4.67 11.85 27.67
C SER A 281 -5.02 10.51 28.30
N ALA A 282 -4.00 9.71 28.66
CA ALA A 282 -4.19 8.37 29.19
C ALA A 282 -4.92 8.37 30.55
N ASN A 283 -4.77 9.42 31.34
CA ASN A 283 -5.43 9.65 32.64
C ASN A 283 -6.83 10.24 32.52
N LYS A 284 -7.36 10.50 31.30
CA LYS A 284 -8.68 11.10 31.12
C LYS A 284 -9.65 10.10 30.49
N SER A 285 -10.81 9.92 31.14
CA SER A 285 -11.89 9.05 30.69
C SER A 285 -13.25 9.50 31.24
N TYR A 286 -14.31 8.97 30.64
CA TYR A 286 -15.73 9.20 31.07
C TYR A 286 -16.20 10.66 30.96
N THR A 287 -15.50 11.50 30.22
CA THR A 287 -15.94 12.88 29.92
C THR A 287 -16.45 12.99 28.49
N LYS A 288 -17.16 14.03 28.13
CA LYS A 288 -17.66 14.24 26.75
C LYS A 288 -16.53 14.34 25.74
N ARG A 289 -15.39 14.91 26.13
CA ARG A 289 -14.22 15.04 25.28
C ARG A 289 -13.40 13.75 25.21
N ASN A 290 -13.29 13.03 26.33
CA ASN A 290 -12.55 11.80 26.48
C ASN A 290 -13.44 10.67 27.04
N PRO A 291 -14.45 10.17 26.29
CA PRO A 291 -15.42 9.21 26.83
C PRO A 291 -14.82 7.83 27.10
N PHE A 292 -13.85 7.41 26.32
CA PHE A 292 -13.32 6.03 26.39
C PHE A 292 -12.06 5.94 27.27
N PRO A 293 -12.02 4.96 28.21
CA PRO A 293 -10.85 4.71 29.06
C PRO A 293 -9.66 4.22 28.22
N ILE A 294 -8.45 4.38 28.77
CA ILE A 294 -7.19 4.15 28.04
C ILE A 294 -7.04 2.69 27.61
N GLU A 295 -7.43 1.73 28.44
CA GLU A 295 -7.34 0.30 28.16
C GLU A 295 -8.19 -0.06 26.92
N TYR A 296 -9.36 0.56 26.79
CA TYR A 296 -10.23 0.37 25.63
C TYR A 296 -9.60 0.97 24.37
N ARG A 297 -9.10 2.20 24.46
CA ARG A 297 -8.47 2.89 23.33
C ARG A 297 -7.23 2.15 22.85
N LYS A 298 -6.35 1.73 23.78
CA LYS A 298 -5.14 0.97 23.48
C LYS A 298 -5.47 -0.33 22.76
N ARG A 299 -6.37 -1.13 23.30
CA ARG A 299 -6.83 -2.37 22.68
C ARG A 299 -7.39 -2.15 21.27
N LEU A 300 -8.16 -1.09 21.04
CA LEU A 300 -8.67 -0.77 19.70
C LEU A 300 -7.55 -0.47 18.71
N VAL A 301 -6.59 0.35 19.10
CA VAL A 301 -5.44 0.69 18.25
C VAL A 301 -4.60 -0.56 17.98
N GLU A 302 -4.26 -1.35 18.99
CA GLU A 302 -3.47 -2.58 18.82
C GLU A 302 -4.17 -3.57 17.90
N ASN A 303 -5.47 -3.78 18.03
CA ASN A 303 -6.24 -4.65 17.14
C ASN A 303 -6.23 -4.14 15.68
N VAL A 304 -6.34 -2.80 15.45
CA VAL A 304 -6.20 -2.22 14.11
C VAL A 304 -4.83 -2.53 13.52
N LEU A 305 -3.78 -2.32 14.32
CA LEU A 305 -2.41 -2.51 13.84
C LEU A 305 -2.10 -3.97 13.50
N GLN A 306 -2.78 -4.93 14.14
CA GLN A 306 -2.65 -6.35 13.83
C GLN A 306 -3.36 -6.74 12.52
N GLU A 307 -4.44 -6.06 12.17
CA GLU A 307 -5.26 -6.38 11.00
C GLU A 307 -4.77 -5.68 9.71
N GLU A 308 -3.96 -4.64 9.84
CA GLU A 308 -3.57 -3.77 8.73
C GLU A 308 -2.12 -4.01 8.26
N ASP A 309 -1.89 -3.87 6.96
CA ASP A 309 -0.53 -3.86 6.43
C ASP A 309 0.13 -2.49 6.69
N LEU A 310 1.20 -2.51 7.46
CA LEU A 310 1.95 -1.33 7.88
C LEU A 310 3.30 -1.22 7.15
N SER A 311 3.37 -1.70 5.92
CA SER A 311 4.53 -1.54 5.02
C SER A 311 5.85 -2.03 5.63
N GLY A 312 5.79 -3.05 6.52
CA GLY A 312 6.96 -3.62 7.18
C GLY A 312 7.62 -2.75 8.25
N ALA A 313 6.97 -1.67 8.70
CA ALA A 313 7.43 -0.91 9.87
C ALA A 313 7.22 -1.71 11.16
N ASP A 314 8.17 -1.61 12.11
CA ASP A 314 7.96 -2.06 13.49
C ASP A 314 7.10 -1.03 14.21
N VAL A 315 5.82 -1.37 14.50
CA VAL A 315 4.87 -0.42 15.09
C VAL A 315 4.58 -0.78 16.53
N LYS A 316 4.83 0.16 17.44
CA LYS A 316 4.57 0.03 18.87
C LYS A 316 3.51 1.03 19.33
N VAL A 317 2.77 0.67 20.37
CA VAL A 317 1.76 1.54 20.99
C VAL A 317 2.19 1.92 22.39
N MET A 318 2.28 3.21 22.64
CA MET A 318 2.57 3.79 23.96
C MET A 318 1.36 4.59 24.45
N THR A 319 1.16 4.64 25.76
CA THR A 319 0.16 5.51 26.40
C THR A 319 0.85 6.61 27.17
N LEU A 320 0.37 7.84 27.04
CA LEU A 320 0.94 9.00 27.72
C LEU A 320 -0.17 9.78 28.45
N SER A 321 0.00 9.98 29.74
CA SER A 321 -0.89 10.82 30.55
C SER A 321 -0.66 12.29 30.24
N ASP A 322 -1.71 13.08 30.30
CA ASP A 322 -1.56 14.53 30.28
C ASP A 322 -0.88 14.98 31.57
N TRP A 323 -0.03 15.96 31.45
CA TRP A 323 0.51 16.66 32.62
C TRP A 323 -0.60 17.48 33.26
N SER A 324 -0.82 17.29 34.55
CA SER A 324 -1.93 17.89 35.30
C SER A 324 -1.65 19.35 35.68
N MET A 325 -1.50 20.25 34.71
CA MET A 325 -1.43 21.70 34.98
C MET A 325 -2.72 22.37 34.48
N GLU A 326 -3.27 23.23 35.32
CA GLU A 326 -4.55 23.90 35.10
C GLU A 326 -4.59 24.85 33.89
N ASP A 327 -3.41 25.25 33.35
CA ASP A 327 -3.26 26.11 32.17
C ASP A 327 -2.29 25.53 31.12
N ALA A 328 -2.74 24.52 30.39
CA ALA A 328 -1.94 23.91 29.32
C ALA A 328 -1.46 24.91 28.24
N ALA A 329 -2.18 26.00 28.04
CA ALA A 329 -1.80 27.04 27.07
C ALA A 329 -0.57 27.85 27.48
N GLN A 330 -0.31 27.99 28.78
CA GLN A 330 0.81 28.77 29.32
C GLN A 330 2.11 27.96 29.38
N TYR A 331 2.03 26.60 29.43
CA TYR A 331 3.15 25.68 29.63
C TYR A 331 3.36 24.73 28.43
N VAL A 332 3.15 25.24 27.22
CA VAL A 332 3.23 24.43 26.00
C VAL A 332 4.61 23.81 25.78
N LYS A 333 5.69 24.56 26.08
CA LYS A 333 7.06 24.08 25.90
C LYS A 333 7.49 23.08 26.97
N GLU A 334 6.99 23.21 28.17
CA GLU A 334 7.20 22.26 29.27
C GLU A 334 6.50 20.93 28.93
N TRP A 335 5.27 21.00 28.41
CA TRP A 335 4.57 19.83 27.92
C TRP A 335 5.30 19.18 26.74
N GLY A 336 5.79 19.96 25.79
CA GLY A 336 6.58 19.47 24.66
C GLY A 336 7.88 18.80 25.11
N SER A 337 8.54 19.35 26.13
CA SER A 337 9.73 18.75 26.75
C SER A 337 9.39 17.43 27.44
N PHE A 338 8.30 17.38 28.21
CA PHE A 338 7.79 16.16 28.83
C PHE A 338 7.48 15.09 27.76
N PHE A 339 6.78 15.45 26.70
CA PHE A 339 6.49 14.57 25.58
C PHE A 339 7.78 14.03 24.96
N TYR A 340 8.72 14.92 24.61
CA TYR A 340 9.99 14.55 23.98
C TYR A 340 10.79 13.54 24.81
N TYR A 341 10.99 13.80 26.11
CA TYR A 341 11.79 12.92 26.96
C TYR A 341 11.15 11.55 27.16
N ASN A 342 9.82 11.46 27.27
CA ASN A 342 9.13 10.17 27.34
C ASN A 342 9.29 9.38 26.05
N ILE A 343 9.17 10.04 24.89
CA ILE A 343 9.36 9.40 23.59
C ILE A 343 10.80 8.95 23.38
N ALA A 344 11.78 9.81 23.66
CA ALA A 344 13.20 9.49 23.52
C ALA A 344 13.62 8.31 24.40
N ASN A 345 13.06 8.21 25.60
CA ASN A 345 13.28 7.09 26.52
C ASN A 345 12.66 5.78 25.99
N GLU A 346 11.44 5.83 25.46
CA GLU A 346 10.75 4.66 24.90
C GLU A 346 11.43 4.12 23.63
N ILE A 347 11.87 5.03 22.75
CA ILE A 347 12.57 4.67 21.52
C ILE A 347 14.01 4.24 21.79
N GLY A 348 14.62 4.71 22.89
CA GLY A 348 16.04 4.55 23.21
C GLY A 348 16.98 5.45 22.40
N GLU A 349 16.44 6.45 21.69
CA GLU A 349 17.15 7.40 20.86
C GLU A 349 16.59 8.81 21.02
N LYS A 350 17.46 9.84 20.83
CA LYS A 350 17.07 11.24 20.96
C LYS A 350 16.37 11.80 19.72
N SER A 351 16.62 11.21 18.54
CA SER A 351 16.13 11.76 17.27
C SER A 351 14.96 10.96 16.74
N PHE A 352 13.90 11.66 16.33
CA PHE A 352 12.75 11.07 15.67
C PHE A 352 12.01 12.06 14.75
N THR A 353 11.17 11.53 13.86
CA THR A 353 10.25 12.30 13.02
C THR A 353 8.88 12.32 13.66
N PHE A 354 8.39 13.49 14.01
CA PHE A 354 7.04 13.67 14.55
C PHE A 354 6.08 13.97 13.41
N TYR A 355 5.17 13.03 13.15
CA TYR A 355 4.14 13.14 12.13
C TYR A 355 2.95 13.92 12.66
N TYR A 356 2.60 14.99 11.97
CA TYR A 356 1.55 15.91 12.34
C TYR A 356 0.69 16.26 11.13
N ASN A 357 -0.62 16.36 11.29
CA ASN A 357 -1.55 16.55 10.18
C ASN A 357 -2.21 17.94 10.15
N ASP A 358 -1.69 18.88 10.93
CA ASP A 358 -2.12 20.28 10.96
C ASP A 358 -0.95 21.21 10.65
N ASP A 359 -1.08 22.53 10.86
CA ASP A 359 0.01 23.49 10.63
C ASP A 359 1.27 23.08 11.42
N PRO A 360 2.41 22.80 10.76
CA PRO A 360 3.66 22.40 11.43
C PRO A 360 4.11 23.39 12.49
N LYS A 361 3.87 24.69 12.33
CA LYS A 361 4.22 25.73 13.28
C LYS A 361 3.57 25.52 14.65
N ILE A 362 2.38 24.90 14.69
CA ILE A 362 1.71 24.57 15.95
C ILE A 362 2.53 23.54 16.71
N ALA A 363 2.99 22.50 16.02
CA ALA A 363 3.82 21.45 16.61
C ALA A 363 5.22 21.94 16.95
N GLU A 364 5.83 22.81 16.13
CA GLU A 364 7.12 23.45 16.42
C GLU A 364 7.08 24.26 17.73
N ASN A 365 5.98 24.96 17.97
CA ASN A 365 5.79 25.75 19.20
C ASN A 365 5.76 24.91 20.49
N TRP A 366 5.54 23.61 20.39
CA TRP A 366 5.58 22.71 21.55
C TRP A 366 6.99 22.46 22.06
N PHE A 367 8.00 22.59 21.20
CA PHE A 367 9.35 22.22 21.50
C PHE A 367 10.26 23.44 21.71
N THR A 368 11.29 23.28 22.53
CA THR A 368 12.39 24.24 22.62
C THR A 368 13.32 24.10 21.42
N ASP A 369 14.13 25.13 21.13
CA ASP A 369 15.07 25.12 20.01
C ASP A 369 16.08 23.97 20.10
N ASP A 370 16.46 23.56 21.32
CA ASP A 370 17.38 22.44 21.54
C ASP A 370 16.71 21.09 21.23
N ILE A 371 15.43 20.93 21.50
CA ILE A 371 14.66 19.74 21.15
C ILE A 371 14.45 19.68 19.62
N LEU A 372 14.16 20.82 18.98
CA LEU A 372 13.96 20.88 17.52
C LEU A 372 15.20 20.49 16.71
N LYS A 373 16.40 20.49 17.29
CA LYS A 373 17.60 19.91 16.65
C LYS A 373 17.49 18.38 16.47
N ASN A 374 16.67 17.71 17.26
CA ASN A 374 16.50 16.27 17.29
C ASN A 374 15.13 15.81 16.75
N VAL A 375 14.16 16.70 16.61
CA VAL A 375 12.80 16.38 16.17
C VAL A 375 12.54 16.99 14.81
N THR A 376 12.32 16.14 13.81
CA THR A 376 11.85 16.59 12.49
C THR A 376 10.33 16.57 12.48
N ILE A 377 9.69 17.69 12.21
CA ILE A 377 8.24 17.75 12.07
C ILE A 377 7.86 17.48 10.62
N ARG A 378 7.05 16.44 10.39
CA ARG A 378 6.58 16.00 9.09
C ARG A 378 5.08 16.21 9.00
N ASN A 379 4.65 17.14 8.15
CA ASN A 379 3.24 17.31 7.83
C ASN A 379 2.82 16.27 6.78
N LEU A 380 1.81 15.48 7.08
CA LEU A 380 1.24 14.49 6.16
C LEU A 380 0.10 15.06 5.29
N GLY A 381 -0.29 16.32 5.54
CA GLY A 381 -1.49 16.89 4.94
C GLY A 381 -2.78 16.34 5.56
N ARG A 382 -3.88 17.03 5.37
CA ARG A 382 -5.21 16.49 5.70
C ARG A 382 -5.67 15.62 4.52
N SER A 383 -6.22 14.43 4.81
CA SER A 383 -6.93 13.65 3.79
C SER A 383 -8.14 14.44 3.28
N ASP A 384 -8.56 14.23 2.03
CA ASP A 384 -9.71 14.89 1.39
C ASP A 384 -11.02 14.74 2.18
N ILE A 385 -11.07 13.82 3.13
CA ILE A 385 -12.22 13.64 4.04
C ILE A 385 -11.82 14.13 5.43
N GLU A 386 -12.35 15.24 5.87
CA GLU A 386 -12.19 15.76 7.25
C GLU A 386 -12.90 14.85 8.25
N ILE A 387 -12.22 13.80 8.72
CA ILE A 387 -12.73 12.93 9.78
C ILE A 387 -12.12 13.36 11.10
N SER A 388 -12.97 13.61 12.12
CA SER A 388 -12.51 13.88 13.47
C SER A 388 -13.24 13.01 14.50
N SER A 389 -12.55 12.73 15.62
CA SER A 389 -13.16 12.02 16.74
C SER A 389 -14.39 12.76 17.29
N THR A 390 -14.41 14.09 17.23
CA THR A 390 -15.57 14.91 17.64
C THR A 390 -16.76 14.66 16.73
N MET A 391 -16.56 14.71 15.41
CA MET A 391 -17.60 14.40 14.43
C MET A 391 -18.21 13.00 14.67
N ILE A 392 -17.37 12.01 14.94
CA ILE A 392 -17.86 10.63 15.19
C ILE A 392 -18.65 10.57 16.49
N ARG A 393 -18.20 11.25 17.56
CA ARG A 393 -18.98 11.32 18.81
C ARG A 393 -20.34 11.98 18.58
N ASP A 394 -20.41 13.08 17.84
CA ASP A 394 -21.66 13.77 17.50
C ASP A 394 -22.62 12.87 16.70
N LEU A 395 -22.12 12.12 15.74
CA LEU A 395 -22.90 11.15 14.97
C LEU A 395 -23.43 10.01 15.87
N LEU A 396 -22.61 9.53 16.81
CA LEU A 396 -23.02 8.52 17.78
C LEU A 396 -24.11 9.04 18.73
N TYR A 397 -24.00 10.29 19.20
CA TYR A 397 -25.06 10.94 20.00
C TYR A 397 -26.35 11.09 19.20
N LYS A 398 -26.26 11.46 17.92
CA LYS A 398 -27.41 11.58 17.01
C LYS A 398 -27.97 10.23 16.55
N LYS A 399 -27.32 9.11 16.91
CA LYS A 399 -27.66 7.73 16.49
C LYS A 399 -27.58 7.52 14.98
N ASP A 400 -26.79 8.32 14.26
CA ASP A 400 -26.51 8.18 12.82
C ASP A 400 -25.43 7.10 12.59
N TYR A 401 -25.82 5.87 12.84
CA TYR A 401 -24.91 4.72 12.87
C TYR A 401 -24.37 4.32 11.51
N ASP A 402 -25.09 4.61 10.44
CA ASP A 402 -24.64 4.27 9.09
C ASP A 402 -23.44 5.13 8.69
N LYS A 403 -23.50 6.42 8.95
CA LYS A 403 -22.33 7.30 8.72
C LYS A 403 -21.15 6.94 9.60
N VAL A 404 -21.34 6.61 10.88
CA VAL A 404 -20.24 6.19 11.75
C VAL A 404 -19.54 4.95 11.21
N ARG A 405 -20.31 3.97 10.69
CA ARG A 405 -19.76 2.73 10.14
C ARG A 405 -18.74 2.97 9.02
N ASP A 406 -18.98 3.97 8.18
CA ASP A 406 -18.13 4.29 7.05
C ASP A 406 -16.87 5.11 7.45
N LEU A 407 -16.87 5.70 8.64
CA LEU A 407 -15.79 6.55 9.15
C LEU A 407 -14.79 5.82 10.06
N VAL A 408 -15.11 4.60 10.49
CA VAL A 408 -14.26 3.80 11.39
C VAL A 408 -13.85 2.48 10.73
N PRO A 409 -12.73 1.86 11.13
CA PRO A 409 -12.35 0.54 10.64
C PRO A 409 -13.50 -0.47 10.79
N ARG A 410 -13.72 -1.28 9.76
CA ARG A 410 -14.93 -2.12 9.59
C ARG A 410 -15.22 -3.05 10.77
N TRP A 411 -14.19 -3.65 11.35
CA TRP A 411 -14.34 -4.55 12.49
C TRP A 411 -14.62 -3.78 13.81
N MET A 412 -14.09 -2.55 13.95
CA MET A 412 -14.25 -1.71 15.14
C MET A 412 -15.70 -1.24 15.36
N TRP A 413 -16.48 -1.11 14.27
CA TRP A 413 -17.86 -0.66 14.32
C TRP A 413 -18.74 -1.47 15.30
N LYS A 414 -18.62 -2.82 15.27
CA LYS A 414 -19.43 -3.70 16.12
C LYS A 414 -19.12 -3.49 17.61
N ASP A 415 -17.86 -3.27 17.94
CA ASP A 415 -17.41 -3.05 19.32
C ASP A 415 -17.81 -1.66 19.81
N LEU A 416 -17.62 -0.62 18.99
CA LEU A 416 -18.02 0.76 19.29
C LEU A 416 -19.54 0.88 19.54
N LYS A 417 -20.37 0.20 18.75
CA LYS A 417 -21.81 0.14 18.92
C LYS A 417 -22.23 -0.44 20.29
N LYS A 418 -21.49 -1.45 20.78
CA LYS A 418 -21.72 -2.04 22.12
C LYS A 418 -21.38 -1.06 23.26
N LYS A 419 -20.40 -0.17 23.02
CA LYS A 419 -19.90 0.79 24.03
C LYS A 419 -20.62 2.15 24.03
N LYS A 420 -21.69 2.31 23.25
CA LYS A 420 -22.46 3.55 23.20
C LYS A 420 -22.92 4.06 24.57
N LYS A 421 -23.15 3.18 25.56
CA LYS A 421 -23.54 3.55 26.91
C LYS A 421 -22.50 4.45 27.58
N ILE A 422 -21.21 4.19 27.36
CA ILE A 422 -20.12 5.03 27.92
C ILE A 422 -20.24 6.47 27.44
N LEU A 423 -20.61 6.68 26.15
CA LEU A 423 -20.85 8.02 25.62
C LEU A 423 -22.03 8.73 26.28
N MET A 424 -23.11 7.99 26.51
CA MET A 424 -24.34 8.56 27.09
C MET A 424 -24.21 8.91 28.58
N ASP A 425 -23.36 8.15 29.28
CA ASP A 425 -23.10 8.34 30.72
C ASP A 425 -21.93 9.34 30.96
N ALA A 426 -21.27 9.86 29.91
CA ALA A 426 -20.15 10.77 30.05
C ALA A 426 -20.54 12.16 30.61
N THR A 427 -19.78 12.64 31.57
CA THR A 427 -20.01 13.92 32.24
C THR A 427 -19.47 15.12 31.45
N ASN A 428 -19.86 16.34 31.81
CA ASN A 428 -19.41 17.58 31.15
C ASN A 428 -17.99 17.99 31.58
N ASP A 429 -17.44 17.46 32.67
CA ASP A 429 -16.27 17.99 33.32
C ASP A 429 -14.98 17.36 32.81
N ASP A 430 -14.32 18.05 31.86
CA ASP A 430 -12.93 17.80 31.52
C ASP A 430 -11.93 18.52 32.44
N TYR A 431 -12.43 19.30 33.45
CA TYR A 431 -11.61 20.23 34.24
C TYR A 431 -11.56 19.91 35.72
N MET A 432 -12.19 18.84 36.20
CA MET A 432 -12.07 18.41 37.59
C MET A 432 -11.45 17.01 37.66
N MET A 433 -10.14 16.92 37.63
CA MET A 433 -9.23 16.07 38.41
C MET A 433 -7.80 16.40 38.08
#